data_4d427bf53f6a3726d86a719456d68cbd
#
_entry.id   4d427bf53f6a3726d86a719456d68cbd
#
_cell.length_a   1.000
_cell.length_b   1.000
_cell.length_c   1.000
_cell.angle_alpha   90.00
_cell.angle_beta   90.00
_cell.angle_gamma   90.00
#
_symmetry.space_group_name_H-M   'P 1'
#
loop_
_entity.id
_entity.type
_entity.pdbx_description
1 polymer ?
#
loop_
_entity_poly.entity_id
_entity_poly.type
_entity_poly.pdbx_seq_one_letter_code
_entity_poly.pdbx_strand_id
1 'polypeptide(L)'
;MTDEPPTAGGALRDSWEARAAILRLAEDAASGTTLRTFTDELQARQRDHHEPTRRTVTLSTLHAAKGLEWVHVHMVGMTEGQLPISYAPGPEQIDEERRLAYVGVTRARASLSLSFSRFGGRGPRDVSRFVQETGIRTIDADDAVAIRGGRPPRGR
;
A
#
# COMPACT_ATOMS: atom_id res chain seq x y z
N MET A 1 -13.35 13.58 27.40
CA MET A 1 -12.79 12.99 26.18
C MET A 1 -13.74 11.85 25.83
N THR A 2 -14.44 11.91 24.71
CA THR A 2 -15.47 10.91 24.37
C THR A 2 -14.79 9.62 23.91
N ASP A 3 -15.11 8.49 24.55
CA ASP A 3 -14.62 7.15 24.20
C ASP A 3 -15.19 6.62 22.87
N GLU A 4 -16.16 7.32 22.28
CA GLU A 4 -16.77 6.93 21.01
C GLU A 4 -16.10 7.57 19.80
N PRO A 5 -15.94 6.78 18.72
CA PRO A 5 -15.37 7.29 17.48
C PRO A 5 -16.25 8.41 16.89
N PRO A 6 -15.66 9.48 16.34
CA PRO A 6 -16.40 10.51 15.62
C PRO A 6 -17.21 9.89 14.47
N THR A 7 -18.47 10.24 14.34
CA THR A 7 -19.36 9.78 13.26
C THR A 7 -18.97 10.36 11.90
N ALA A 8 -18.31 11.53 11.88
CA ALA A 8 -17.80 12.15 10.67
C ALA A 8 -16.38 11.63 10.35
N GLY A 9 -16.11 11.35 9.08
CA GLY A 9 -14.76 11.04 8.59
C GLY A 9 -13.84 12.27 8.55
N GLY A 10 -12.56 12.07 8.24
CA GLY A 10 -11.56 13.13 8.10
C GLY A 10 -10.64 13.27 9.31
N ALA A 11 -9.90 14.38 9.40
CA ALA A 11 -8.79 14.57 10.34
C ALA A 11 -9.13 14.30 11.83
N LEU A 12 -10.38 14.54 12.25
CA LEU A 12 -10.82 14.24 13.61
C LEU A 12 -10.88 12.73 13.86
N ARG A 13 -11.39 11.96 12.91
CA ARG A 13 -11.44 10.49 12.99
C ARG A 13 -10.05 9.90 12.94
N ASP A 14 -9.21 10.37 12.03
CA ASP A 14 -7.81 9.92 11.89
C ASP A 14 -7.04 10.15 13.20
N SER A 15 -7.22 11.33 13.81
CA SER A 15 -6.63 11.67 15.11
C SER A 15 -7.15 10.81 16.26
N TRP A 16 -8.45 10.46 16.24
CA TRP A 16 -9.04 9.56 17.22
C TRP A 16 -8.49 8.13 17.07
N GLU A 17 -8.45 7.62 15.85
CA GLU A 17 -7.93 6.28 15.54
C GLU A 17 -6.44 6.14 15.92
N ALA A 18 -5.64 7.16 15.66
CA ALA A 18 -4.22 7.19 16.06
C ALA A 18 -4.06 7.11 17.59
N ARG A 19 -4.86 7.89 18.35
CA ARG A 19 -4.85 7.82 19.81
C ARG A 19 -5.32 6.49 20.35
N ALA A 20 -6.39 5.93 19.78
CA ALA A 20 -6.91 4.63 20.15
C ALA A 20 -5.89 3.49 19.87
N ALA A 21 -5.08 3.63 18.82
CA ALA A 21 -4.00 2.70 18.54
C ALA A 21 -2.89 2.77 19.60
N ILE A 22 -2.49 3.99 20.02
CA ILE A 22 -1.48 4.19 21.09
C ILE A 22 -1.99 3.64 22.43
N LEU A 23 -3.26 3.87 22.76
CA LEU A 23 -3.86 3.35 24.00
C LEU A 23 -3.83 1.82 24.02
N ARG A 24 -4.21 1.16 22.93
CA ARG A 24 -4.13 -0.29 22.81
C ARG A 24 -2.71 -0.82 23.00
N LEU A 25 -1.70 -0.15 22.42
CA LEU A 25 -0.32 -0.52 22.63
C LEU A 25 0.12 -0.36 24.10
N ALA A 26 -0.41 0.65 24.79
CA ALA A 26 -0.13 0.84 26.21
C ALA A 26 -0.83 -0.22 27.10
N GLU A 27 -2.04 -0.63 26.74
CA GLU A 27 -2.77 -1.71 27.41
C GLU A 27 -2.10 -3.09 27.22
N ASP A 28 -1.54 -3.33 26.02
CA ASP A 28 -0.80 -4.54 25.67
C ASP A 28 0.63 -4.57 26.27
N ALA A 29 1.11 -3.46 26.85
CA ALA A 29 2.44 -3.38 27.41
C ALA A 29 2.61 -4.27 28.64
N ALA A 30 3.81 -4.83 28.82
CA ALA A 30 4.11 -5.72 29.94
C ALA A 30 3.92 -5.01 31.30
N SER A 31 3.42 -5.76 32.30
CA SER A 31 3.27 -5.24 33.66
C SER A 31 4.60 -4.69 34.19
N GLY A 32 4.59 -3.45 34.66
CA GLY A 32 5.80 -2.75 35.14
C GLY A 32 6.51 -1.92 34.08
N THR A 33 6.02 -1.86 32.83
CA THR A 33 6.54 -0.95 31.81
C THR A 33 6.36 0.50 32.26
N THR A 34 7.46 1.25 32.34
CA THR A 34 7.40 2.68 32.67
C THR A 34 7.03 3.49 31.43
N LEU A 35 6.52 4.71 31.62
CA LEU A 35 6.22 5.60 30.52
C LEU A 35 7.45 5.86 29.62
N ARG A 36 8.63 5.95 30.25
CA ARG A 36 9.89 6.14 29.52
C ARG A 36 10.22 4.95 28.64
N THR A 37 10.15 3.73 29.17
CA THR A 37 10.39 2.50 28.39
C THR A 37 9.38 2.38 27.24
N PHE A 38 8.12 2.70 27.49
CA PHE A 38 7.09 2.68 26.47
C PHE A 38 7.34 3.71 25.35
N THR A 39 7.75 4.93 25.70
CA THR A 39 8.08 5.94 24.69
C THR A 39 9.33 5.59 23.90
N ASP A 40 10.35 5.00 24.54
CA ASP A 40 11.55 4.53 23.86
C ASP A 40 11.23 3.39 22.87
N GLU A 41 10.34 2.47 23.22
CA GLU A 41 9.83 1.43 22.32
C GLU A 41 9.05 2.00 21.14
N LEU A 42 8.19 2.99 21.36
CA LEU A 42 7.47 3.65 20.27
C LEU A 42 8.43 4.34 19.30
N GLN A 43 9.47 5.00 19.83
CA GLN A 43 10.50 5.63 19.00
C GLN A 43 11.34 4.60 18.23
N ALA A 44 11.68 3.47 18.84
CA ALA A 44 12.38 2.37 18.17
C ALA A 44 11.52 1.82 17.02
N ARG A 45 10.23 1.54 17.26
CA ARG A 45 9.29 1.10 16.20
C ARG A 45 9.18 2.11 15.05
N GLN A 46 9.23 3.39 15.33
CA GLN A 46 9.22 4.44 14.31
C GLN A 46 10.51 4.46 13.48
N ARG A 47 11.69 4.24 14.10
CA ARG A 47 12.99 4.22 13.41
C ARG A 47 13.17 2.96 12.58
N ASP A 48 12.78 1.81 13.12
CA ASP A 48 13.03 0.51 12.52
C ASP A 48 11.99 0.11 11.46
N HIS A 49 11.02 0.99 11.15
CA HIS A 49 9.90 0.68 10.24
C HIS A 49 9.33 -0.71 10.52
N HIS A 50 9.05 -0.97 11.77
CA HIS A 50 8.78 -2.30 12.32
C HIS A 50 7.73 -3.05 11.50
N GLU A 51 8.13 -4.17 10.89
CA GLU A 51 7.16 -5.12 10.33
C GLU A 51 6.24 -5.56 11.47
N PRO A 52 4.92 -5.45 11.31
CA PRO A 52 4.00 -5.86 12.36
C PRO A 52 4.24 -7.35 12.66
N THR A 53 4.50 -7.68 13.92
CA THR A 53 4.69 -9.06 14.40
C THR A 53 3.43 -9.93 14.30
N ARG A 54 2.31 -9.34 13.93
CA ARG A 54 1.03 -10.03 13.67
C ARG A 54 0.89 -10.32 12.17
N ARG A 55 0.13 -11.37 11.82
CA ARG A 55 -0.31 -11.65 10.45
C ARG A 55 -1.27 -10.57 9.97
N THR A 56 -0.73 -9.45 9.54
CA THR A 56 -1.47 -8.27 9.09
C THR A 56 -1.05 -7.91 7.68
N VAL A 57 -1.90 -7.18 6.99
CA VAL A 57 -1.56 -6.55 5.71
C VAL A 57 -1.01 -5.16 6.01
N THR A 58 0.20 -4.89 5.50
CA THR A 58 0.81 -3.55 5.57
C THR A 58 0.30 -2.71 4.41
N LEU A 59 -0.26 -1.55 4.70
CA LEU A 59 -0.59 -0.53 3.70
C LEU A 59 0.49 0.55 3.72
N SER A 60 1.03 0.85 2.55
CA SER A 60 2.12 1.83 2.41
C SER A 60 1.99 2.60 1.10
N THR A 61 2.49 3.82 1.08
CA THR A 61 2.75 4.52 -0.18
C THR A 61 4.06 4.01 -0.79
N LEU A 62 4.25 4.20 -2.10
CA LEU A 62 5.51 3.84 -2.77
C LEU A 62 6.72 4.55 -2.15
N HIS A 63 6.57 5.81 -1.77
CA HIS A 63 7.63 6.58 -1.12
C HIS A 63 8.01 6.01 0.26
N ALA A 64 7.01 5.66 1.07
CA ALA A 64 7.24 5.09 2.40
C ALA A 64 7.76 3.65 2.34
N ALA A 65 7.58 2.95 1.23
CA ALA A 65 8.06 1.60 1.01
C ALA A 65 9.59 1.53 0.72
N LYS A 66 10.25 2.67 0.56
CA LYS A 66 11.70 2.71 0.29
C LYS A 66 12.47 2.08 1.46
N GLY A 67 13.32 1.09 1.15
CA GLY A 67 14.12 0.38 2.15
C GLY A 67 13.41 -0.80 2.84
N LEU A 68 12.11 -0.98 2.60
CA LEU A 68 11.34 -2.11 3.12
C LEU A 68 11.20 -3.20 2.05
N GLU A 69 10.94 -4.44 2.48
CA GLU A 69 10.68 -5.57 1.57
C GLU A 69 9.65 -6.51 2.19
N TRP A 70 8.81 -7.09 1.34
CA TRP A 70 7.79 -8.06 1.74
C TRP A 70 7.84 -9.30 0.86
N VAL A 71 7.38 -10.42 1.39
CA VAL A 71 7.30 -11.68 0.62
C VAL A 71 6.35 -11.51 -0.56
N HIS A 72 5.21 -10.89 -0.33
CA HIS A 72 4.17 -10.64 -1.33
C HIS A 72 3.81 -9.17 -1.36
N VAL A 73 3.82 -8.57 -2.54
CA VAL A 73 3.46 -7.16 -2.76
C VAL A 73 2.30 -7.07 -3.73
N HIS A 74 1.32 -6.25 -3.40
CA HIS A 74 0.23 -5.87 -4.28
C HIS A 74 0.28 -4.37 -4.54
N MET A 75 0.67 -3.97 -5.74
CA MET A 75 0.60 -2.58 -6.16
C MET A 75 -0.75 -2.32 -6.81
N VAL A 76 -1.53 -1.45 -6.21
CA VAL A 76 -2.85 -1.05 -6.69
C VAL A 76 -2.79 0.30 -7.41
N GLY A 77 -3.77 0.56 -8.27
CA GLY A 77 -3.84 1.86 -8.96
C GLY A 77 -2.81 2.04 -10.06
N MET A 78 -2.37 0.95 -10.70
CA MET A 78 -1.45 1.00 -11.85
C MET A 78 -2.19 1.53 -13.11
N THR A 79 -2.67 2.74 -13.00
CA THR A 79 -3.54 3.43 -13.97
C THR A 79 -2.82 4.64 -14.51
N GLU A 80 -2.90 4.86 -15.81
CA GLU A 80 -2.40 6.09 -16.44
C GLU A 80 -3.07 7.32 -15.81
N GLY A 81 -2.25 8.31 -15.43
CA GLY A 81 -2.70 9.49 -14.69
C GLY A 81 -2.70 9.34 -13.16
N GLN A 82 -2.51 8.12 -12.64
CA GLN A 82 -2.23 7.88 -11.21
C GLN A 82 -0.77 7.50 -10.98
N LEU A 83 -0.23 6.64 -11.84
CA LEU A 83 1.19 6.31 -11.91
C LEU A 83 1.56 6.03 -13.37
N PRO A 84 2.21 6.94 -14.09
CA PRO A 84 2.61 8.29 -13.66
C PRO A 84 1.43 9.18 -13.35
N ILE A 85 1.67 10.15 -12.49
CA ILE A 85 0.66 11.12 -12.09
C ILE A 85 0.32 12.09 -13.24
N SER A 86 -0.97 12.45 -13.40
CA SER A 86 -1.46 13.20 -14.57
C SER A 86 -0.87 14.60 -14.76
N TYR A 87 -0.30 15.18 -13.70
CA TYR A 87 0.36 16.50 -13.76
C TYR A 87 1.88 16.42 -13.83
N ALA A 88 2.46 15.27 -14.20
CA ALA A 88 3.88 15.18 -14.55
C ALA A 88 4.12 15.74 -15.97
N PRO A 89 4.50 17.02 -16.14
CA PRO A 89 4.38 17.70 -17.42
C PRO A 89 5.56 17.46 -18.37
N GLY A 90 6.58 16.74 -17.97
CA GLY A 90 7.80 16.59 -18.76
C GLY A 90 8.49 15.22 -18.58
N PRO A 91 9.47 14.94 -19.45
CA PRO A 91 10.19 13.65 -19.43
C PRO A 91 10.91 13.39 -18.11
N GLU A 92 11.48 14.41 -17.48
CA GLU A 92 12.18 14.26 -16.21
C GLU A 92 11.23 13.82 -15.08
N GLN A 93 10.02 14.38 -15.03
CA GLN A 93 9.01 13.99 -14.06
C GLN A 93 8.48 12.58 -14.31
N ILE A 94 8.32 12.20 -15.56
CA ILE A 94 7.96 10.82 -15.93
C ILE A 94 9.06 9.84 -15.53
N ASP A 95 10.33 10.20 -15.66
CA ASP A 95 11.45 9.37 -15.22
C ASP A 95 11.50 9.23 -13.69
N GLU A 96 11.15 10.26 -12.95
CA GLU A 96 11.04 10.17 -11.49
C GLU A 96 9.89 9.25 -11.07
N GLU A 97 8.73 9.37 -11.70
CA GLU A 97 7.59 8.46 -11.49
C GLU A 97 7.95 7.01 -11.87
N ARG A 98 8.78 6.82 -12.91
CA ARG A 98 9.29 5.49 -13.29
C ARG A 98 10.22 4.92 -12.21
N ARG A 99 11.09 5.74 -11.62
CA ARG A 99 11.94 5.33 -10.48
C ARG A 99 11.09 4.95 -9.28
N LEU A 100 10.02 5.69 -9.01
CA LEU A 100 9.08 5.37 -7.95
C LEU A 100 8.36 4.05 -8.19
N ALA A 101 7.90 3.80 -9.42
CA ALA A 101 7.33 2.50 -9.81
C ALA A 101 8.35 1.36 -9.63
N TYR A 102 9.60 1.57 -10.02
CA TYR A 102 10.69 0.61 -9.81
C TYR A 102 10.92 0.31 -8.33
N VAL A 103 10.89 1.33 -7.46
CA VAL A 103 10.96 1.12 -6.00
C VAL A 103 9.85 0.16 -5.56
N GLY A 104 8.60 0.38 -5.97
CA GLY A 104 7.49 -0.49 -5.61
C GLY A 104 7.67 -1.93 -6.08
N VAL A 105 8.05 -2.12 -7.33
CA VAL A 105 8.28 -3.45 -7.92
C VAL A 105 9.37 -4.22 -7.17
N THR A 106 10.45 -3.56 -6.82
CA THR A 106 11.59 -4.18 -6.12
C THR A 106 11.35 -4.46 -4.64
N ARG A 107 10.17 -4.12 -4.11
CA ARG A 107 9.81 -4.45 -2.71
C ARG A 107 9.34 -5.91 -2.56
N ALA A 108 9.04 -6.60 -3.64
CA ALA A 108 8.56 -7.97 -3.60
C ALA A 108 9.72 -8.97 -3.63
N ARG A 109 9.83 -9.81 -2.59
CA ARG A 109 10.82 -10.88 -2.53
C ARG A 109 10.38 -12.16 -3.26
N ALA A 110 9.09 -12.49 -3.26
CA ALA A 110 8.58 -13.73 -3.84
C ALA A 110 7.51 -13.51 -4.90
N SER A 111 6.54 -12.63 -4.67
CA SER A 111 5.50 -12.36 -5.66
C SER A 111 5.07 -10.91 -5.70
N LEU A 112 4.78 -10.44 -6.90
CA LEU A 112 4.26 -9.12 -7.19
C LEU A 112 2.93 -9.26 -7.94
N SER A 113 1.92 -8.55 -7.49
CA SER A 113 0.66 -8.36 -8.22
C SER A 113 0.46 -6.89 -8.52
N LEU A 114 0.14 -6.59 -9.76
CA LEU A 114 -0.18 -5.24 -10.22
C LEU A 114 -1.67 -5.19 -10.58
N SER A 115 -2.38 -4.17 -10.15
CA SER A 115 -3.79 -4.03 -10.49
C SER A 115 -4.16 -2.60 -10.88
N PHE A 116 -5.10 -2.49 -11.81
CA PHE A 116 -5.69 -1.22 -12.22
C PHE A 116 -7.19 -1.37 -12.41
N SER A 117 -7.90 -0.27 -12.36
CA SER A 117 -9.33 -0.23 -12.65
C SER A 117 -9.56 0.29 -14.06
N ARG A 118 -10.31 -0.46 -14.88
CA ARG A 118 -10.69 -0.04 -16.25
C ARG A 118 -11.70 1.12 -16.27
N PHE A 119 -12.39 1.36 -15.16
CA PHE A 119 -13.39 2.40 -15.03
C PHE A 119 -13.17 3.19 -13.75
N GLY A 120 -13.47 4.46 -13.80
CA GLY A 120 -13.50 5.36 -12.66
C GLY A 120 -14.62 6.37 -12.80
N GLY A 121 -14.84 7.19 -11.78
CA GLY A 121 -15.94 8.17 -11.76
C GLY A 121 -15.98 9.15 -12.94
N ARG A 122 -14.94 9.22 -13.75
CA ARG A 122 -14.83 10.07 -14.96
C ARG A 122 -14.82 9.28 -16.29
N GLY A 123 -15.04 7.95 -16.26
CA GLY A 123 -15.08 7.11 -17.44
C GLY A 123 -13.98 6.04 -17.52
N PRO A 124 -13.69 5.55 -18.77
CA PRO A 124 -12.67 4.53 -19.02
C PRO A 124 -11.28 5.00 -18.58
N ARG A 125 -10.45 4.05 -18.18
CA ARG A 125 -9.06 4.27 -17.75
C ARG A 125 -8.15 3.26 -18.41
N ASP A 126 -6.94 3.72 -18.75
CA ASP A 126 -5.89 2.89 -19.32
C ASP A 126 -4.94 2.39 -18.22
N VAL A 127 -4.35 1.24 -18.48
CA VAL A 127 -3.28 0.71 -17.64
C VAL A 127 -2.07 1.64 -17.73
N SER A 128 -1.35 1.79 -16.63
CA SER A 128 -0.11 2.57 -16.56
C SER A 128 0.86 2.17 -17.68
N ARG A 129 1.45 3.16 -18.33
CA ARG A 129 2.51 2.95 -19.34
C ARG A 129 3.68 2.14 -18.77
N PHE A 130 3.98 2.25 -17.49
CA PHE A 130 5.05 1.48 -16.85
C PHE A 130 4.76 -0.02 -16.82
N VAL A 131 3.50 -0.43 -16.74
CA VAL A 131 3.10 -1.83 -16.91
C VAL A 131 3.21 -2.25 -18.37
N GLN A 132 2.80 -1.40 -19.31
CA GLN A 132 2.91 -1.67 -20.75
C GLN A 132 4.37 -1.83 -21.19
N GLU A 133 5.27 -0.98 -20.71
CA GLU A 133 6.72 -1.05 -20.97
C GLU A 133 7.35 -2.39 -20.57
N THR A 134 6.79 -3.08 -19.57
CA THR A 134 7.29 -4.41 -19.13
C THR A 134 6.91 -5.55 -20.08
N GLY A 135 5.95 -5.34 -20.97
CA GLY A 135 5.39 -6.39 -21.82
C GLY A 135 4.54 -7.43 -21.08
N ILE A 136 4.26 -7.24 -19.79
CA ILE A 136 3.41 -8.15 -19.00
C ILE A 136 1.98 -8.06 -19.51
N ARG A 137 1.39 -9.22 -19.82
CA ARG A 137 -0.01 -9.30 -20.24
C ARG A 137 -0.95 -9.04 -19.06
N THR A 138 -1.89 -8.14 -19.25
CA THR A 138 -3.00 -7.93 -18.30
C THR A 138 -4.09 -8.99 -18.50
N ILE A 139 -4.68 -9.41 -17.41
CA ILE A 139 -5.82 -10.35 -17.38
C ILE A 139 -6.95 -9.75 -16.56
N ASP A 140 -8.18 -10.18 -16.82
CA ASP A 140 -9.32 -9.79 -16.02
C ASP A 140 -9.24 -10.44 -14.62
N ALA A 141 -9.84 -9.78 -13.61
CA ALA A 141 -9.82 -10.29 -12.25
C ALA A 141 -10.45 -11.69 -12.12
N ASP A 142 -11.51 -11.95 -12.88
CA ASP A 142 -12.19 -13.24 -12.91
C ASP A 142 -11.28 -14.33 -13.49
N ASP A 143 -10.52 -14.02 -14.54
CA ASP A 143 -9.54 -14.94 -15.12
C ASP A 143 -8.37 -15.19 -14.16
N ALA A 144 -7.95 -14.16 -13.40
CA ALA A 144 -6.90 -14.31 -12.38
C ALA A 144 -7.32 -15.29 -11.27
N VAL A 145 -8.57 -15.25 -10.84
CA VAL A 145 -9.14 -16.19 -9.86
C VAL A 145 -9.18 -17.61 -10.46
N ALA A 146 -9.56 -17.74 -11.72
CA ALA A 146 -9.60 -19.02 -12.42
C ALA A 146 -8.21 -19.67 -12.52
N ILE A 147 -7.18 -18.91 -12.84
CA ILE A 147 -5.79 -19.39 -12.89
C ILE A 147 -5.32 -19.89 -11.53
N ARG A 148 -5.62 -19.18 -10.45
CA ARG A 148 -5.29 -19.62 -9.08
C ARG A 148 -6.01 -20.90 -8.68
N GLY A 149 -7.22 -21.12 -9.16
CA GLY A 149 -8.01 -22.33 -8.97
C GLY A 149 -7.67 -23.48 -9.92
N GLY A 150 -6.64 -23.36 -10.76
CA GLY A 150 -6.23 -24.37 -11.74
C GLY A 150 -7.17 -24.49 -12.94
N ARG A 151 -8.08 -23.53 -13.13
CA ARG A 151 -8.98 -23.47 -14.27
C ARG A 151 -8.37 -22.61 -15.38
N PRO A 152 -8.31 -23.06 -16.64
CA PRO A 152 -7.81 -22.24 -17.73
C PRO A 152 -8.68 -20.99 -17.95
N PRO A 153 -8.10 -19.84 -18.34
CA PRO A 153 -8.86 -18.64 -18.65
C PRO A 153 -9.83 -18.91 -19.80
N ARG A 154 -11.04 -18.31 -19.72
CA ARG A 154 -12.02 -18.37 -20.81
C ARG A 154 -11.42 -17.64 -22.01
N GLY A 155 -11.19 -18.37 -23.10
CA GLY A 155 -10.79 -17.78 -24.37
C GLY A 155 -11.86 -16.79 -24.88
N ARG A 156 -11.42 -15.61 -25.33
CA ARG A 156 -12.25 -14.71 -26.14
C ARG A 156 -12.12 -15.12 -27.61
#